data_02cb6d42b8eec113fc8d03a23f8a201f
#
_entry.id   02cb6d42b8eec113fc8d03a23f8a201f
#
_cell.length_a   1.000
_cell.length_b   1.000
_cell.length_c   1.000
_cell.angle_alpha   90.00
_cell.angle_beta   90.00
_cell.angle_gamma   90.00
#
_symmetry.space_group_name_H-M   'P 1'
#
loop_
_entity.id
_entity.type
_entity.pdbx_description
1 polymer ?
#
loop_
_entity_poly.entity_id
_entity_poly.type
_entity_poly.pdbx_seq_one_letter_code
_entity_poly.pdbx_strand_id
1 'polypeptide(L)'
;MGGTALKNGLLLQTERFWAAAVRDRDGMTRVASGRRRSLVGSATARVPVLGGLARFGEGLFTLAQVRARLGSGVLPLEAARIAAALAGSLVATSAVRAVAPKSAFLQEAGTALAAFVPAILALKDSPIAAYHGAEHRLIGGREANPEDPLRGEAPKEHDRCGSNLLGPYLTATVVTNWAARRALGGHTAAGSAVAGIVSLGTALEALRWANKHKGSPVSRMLMAPGRFVQRHITTVEPTAAQMEVGQQAMGELLRLEASAS
;
A
#
# COMPACT_ATOMS: atom_id res chain seq x y z
N MET A 1 -2.33 -7.78 11.80
CA MET A 1 -3.10 -6.54 11.58
C MET A 1 -2.54 -5.80 10.39
N GLY A 2 -3.35 -5.07 9.64
CA GLY A 2 -2.96 -4.19 8.56
C GLY A 2 -3.76 -2.90 8.62
N GLY A 3 -3.39 -1.91 7.81
CA GLY A 3 -4.11 -0.65 7.76
C GLY A 3 -3.94 0.08 6.44
N THR A 4 -4.60 1.21 6.32
CA THR A 4 -4.52 2.11 5.18
C THR A 4 -4.84 3.53 5.64
N ALA A 5 -3.95 4.47 5.37
CA ALA A 5 -4.22 5.88 5.59
C ALA A 5 -5.32 6.38 4.64
N LEU A 6 -6.23 7.18 5.15
CA LEU A 6 -7.31 7.83 4.43
C LEU A 6 -7.05 9.34 4.37
N LYS A 7 -7.85 10.10 3.62
CA LYS A 7 -7.64 11.55 3.47
C LYS A 7 -7.63 12.29 4.82
N ASN A 8 -8.56 11.99 5.70
CA ASN A 8 -8.71 12.63 7.01
C ASN A 8 -8.81 11.59 8.15
N GLY A 9 -8.16 10.44 8.03
CA GLY A 9 -8.26 9.37 9.00
C GLY A 9 -7.49 8.14 8.58
N LEU A 10 -7.86 7.00 9.13
CA LEU A 10 -7.24 5.72 8.80
C LEU A 10 -8.23 4.55 8.94
N LEU A 11 -7.91 3.48 8.24
CA LEU A 11 -8.55 2.17 8.30
C LEU A 11 -7.56 1.19 8.94
N LEU A 12 -8.03 0.42 9.91
CA LEU A 12 -7.33 -0.72 10.48
C LEU A 12 -8.12 -2.00 10.23
N GLN A 13 -7.44 -3.12 10.05
CA GLN A 13 -8.09 -4.40 9.77
C GLN A 13 -7.31 -5.59 10.33
N THR A 14 -8.05 -6.59 10.75
CA THR A 14 -7.57 -7.93 11.10
C THR A 14 -7.99 -8.93 10.02
N GLU A 15 -7.93 -10.20 10.29
CA GLU A 15 -8.48 -11.24 9.40
C GLU A 15 -10.02 -11.25 9.41
N ARG A 16 -10.65 -10.88 10.53
CA ARG A 16 -12.10 -10.98 10.76
C ARG A 16 -12.83 -9.66 10.60
N PHE A 17 -12.23 -8.55 11.02
CA PHE A 17 -12.89 -7.25 11.13
C PHE A 17 -12.08 -6.12 10.53
N TRP A 18 -12.76 -5.02 10.28
CA TRP A 18 -12.17 -3.74 9.96
C TRP A 18 -12.84 -2.63 10.77
N ALA A 19 -12.11 -1.59 11.09
CA ALA A 19 -12.60 -0.36 11.67
C ALA A 19 -11.87 0.83 11.04
N ALA A 20 -12.60 1.88 10.72
CA ALA A 20 -12.08 3.11 10.15
C ALA A 20 -12.59 4.30 10.94
N ALA A 21 -11.75 5.27 11.18
CA ALA A 21 -12.11 6.55 11.77
C ALA A 21 -11.65 7.68 10.86
N VAL A 22 -12.48 8.68 10.66
CA VAL A 22 -12.19 9.87 9.88
C VAL A 22 -12.67 11.11 10.61
N ARG A 23 -11.93 12.20 10.52
CA ARG A 23 -12.30 13.50 11.04
C ARG A 23 -13.03 14.29 9.97
N ASP A 24 -14.25 14.72 10.27
CA ASP A 24 -15.07 15.58 9.42
C ASP A 24 -14.54 17.03 9.40
N ARG A 25 -15.14 17.85 8.53
CA ARG A 25 -14.82 19.29 8.44
C ARG A 25 -15.14 20.05 9.73
N ASP A 26 -16.12 19.58 10.48
CA ASP A 26 -16.56 20.16 11.75
C ASP A 26 -15.69 19.71 12.94
N GLY A 27 -14.60 18.97 12.66
CA GLY A 27 -13.66 18.48 13.68
C GLY A 27 -14.13 17.21 14.41
N MET A 28 -15.34 16.74 14.14
CA MET A 28 -15.89 15.52 14.75
C MET A 28 -15.27 14.27 14.12
N THR A 29 -15.01 13.26 14.94
CA THR A 29 -14.55 11.96 14.45
C THR A 29 -15.71 11.02 14.23
N ARG A 30 -15.86 10.50 13.02
CA ARG A 30 -16.82 9.45 12.70
C ARG A 30 -16.09 8.12 12.58
N VAL A 31 -16.67 7.10 13.21
CA VAL A 31 -16.15 5.74 13.20
C VAL A 31 -17.13 4.82 12.48
N ALA A 32 -16.62 3.94 11.64
CA ALA A 32 -17.37 2.85 11.04
C ALA A 32 -16.56 1.57 11.12
N SER A 33 -17.25 0.46 11.28
CA SER A 33 -16.62 -0.84 11.40
C SER A 33 -17.47 -1.94 10.76
N GLY A 34 -16.89 -3.11 10.56
CA GLY A 34 -17.63 -4.24 10.01
C GLY A 34 -16.81 -5.51 9.90
N ARG A 35 -17.50 -6.58 9.52
CA ARG A 35 -16.84 -7.85 9.20
C ARG A 35 -16.12 -7.75 7.87
N ARG A 36 -14.91 -8.27 7.84
CA ARG A 36 -14.16 -8.46 6.62
C ARG A 36 -14.71 -9.69 5.89
N ARG A 37 -14.91 -9.57 4.59
CA ARG A 37 -15.33 -10.70 3.75
C ARG A 37 -14.11 -11.24 3.02
N SER A 38 -13.84 -12.54 3.17
CA SER A 38 -12.92 -13.22 2.28
C SER A 38 -13.64 -13.45 0.95
N LEU A 39 -13.08 -12.94 -0.13
CA LEU A 39 -13.62 -13.09 -1.48
C LEU A 39 -13.11 -14.37 -2.14
N VAL A 40 -12.13 -15.03 -1.53
CA VAL A 40 -11.41 -16.14 -2.13
C VAL A 40 -11.32 -17.30 -1.15
N GLY A 41 -11.60 -18.49 -1.66
CA GLY A 41 -11.47 -19.73 -0.87
C GLY A 41 -10.03 -19.96 -0.41
N SER A 42 -9.89 -20.70 0.71
CA SER A 42 -8.58 -20.99 1.33
C SER A 42 -7.58 -21.67 0.39
N ALA A 43 -8.06 -22.44 -0.57
CA ALA A 43 -7.22 -23.11 -1.57
C ALA A 43 -6.55 -22.09 -2.50
N THR A 44 -7.31 -21.16 -3.09
CA THR A 44 -6.78 -20.10 -3.97
C THR A 44 -5.86 -19.14 -3.23
N ALA A 45 -6.16 -18.86 -1.96
CA ALA A 45 -5.32 -17.99 -1.12
C ALA A 45 -3.91 -18.58 -0.86
N ARG A 46 -3.70 -19.89 -1.07
CA ARG A 46 -2.41 -20.58 -0.95
C ARG A 46 -1.60 -20.63 -2.23
N VAL A 47 -2.23 -20.39 -3.37
CA VAL A 47 -1.53 -20.40 -4.67
C VAL A 47 -0.62 -19.18 -4.76
N PRO A 48 0.69 -19.35 -5.03
CA PRO A 48 1.60 -18.22 -5.22
C PRO A 48 1.07 -17.28 -6.30
N VAL A 49 1.35 -15.98 -6.18
CA VAL A 49 0.87 -14.91 -7.06
C VAL A 49 -0.63 -14.65 -6.92
N LEU A 50 -1.49 -15.66 -7.12
CA LEU A 50 -2.94 -15.52 -7.03
C LEU A 50 -3.41 -15.18 -5.62
N GLY A 51 -2.83 -15.80 -4.59
CA GLY A 51 -3.14 -15.51 -3.19
C GLY A 51 -2.79 -14.07 -2.79
N GLY A 52 -1.70 -13.53 -3.31
CA GLY A 52 -1.32 -12.14 -3.11
C GLY A 52 -2.31 -11.17 -3.77
N LEU A 53 -2.64 -11.41 -5.04
CA LEU A 53 -3.61 -10.62 -5.80
C LEU A 53 -5.01 -10.67 -5.16
N ALA A 54 -5.44 -11.84 -4.70
CA ALA A 54 -6.71 -12.01 -4.02
C ALA A 54 -6.82 -11.15 -2.75
N ARG A 55 -5.79 -11.19 -1.88
CA ARG A 55 -5.75 -10.36 -0.66
C ARG A 55 -5.68 -8.87 -0.97
N PHE A 56 -4.99 -8.50 -2.03
CA PHE A 56 -4.98 -7.11 -2.50
C PHE A 56 -6.39 -6.67 -2.93
N GLY A 57 -7.10 -7.50 -3.70
CA GLY A 57 -8.50 -7.27 -4.08
C GLY A 57 -9.44 -7.17 -2.86
N GLU A 58 -9.27 -8.03 -1.85
CA GLU A 58 -10.02 -7.95 -0.59
C GLU A 58 -9.78 -6.62 0.15
N GLY A 59 -8.55 -6.11 0.11
CA GLY A 59 -8.22 -4.79 0.65
C GLY A 59 -8.96 -3.66 -0.07
N LEU A 60 -9.01 -3.69 -1.40
CA LEU A 60 -9.78 -2.73 -2.21
C LEU A 60 -11.28 -2.83 -1.93
N PHE A 61 -11.81 -4.03 -1.78
CA PHE A 61 -13.20 -4.25 -1.41
C PHE A 61 -13.53 -3.67 -0.03
N THR A 62 -12.65 -3.88 0.96
CA THR A 62 -12.80 -3.28 2.29
C THR A 62 -12.80 -1.75 2.20
N LEU A 63 -11.93 -1.15 1.41
CA LEU A 63 -11.90 0.30 1.19
C LEU A 63 -13.21 0.81 0.55
N ALA A 64 -13.80 0.05 -0.37
CA ALA A 64 -15.11 0.37 -0.94
C ALA A 64 -16.23 0.35 0.13
N GLN A 65 -16.19 -0.62 1.06
CA GLN A 65 -17.13 -0.67 2.19
C GLN A 65 -16.97 0.53 3.13
N VAL A 66 -15.72 0.93 3.44
CA VAL A 66 -15.44 2.14 4.24
C VAL A 66 -16.01 3.38 3.57
N ARG A 67 -15.78 3.53 2.25
CA ARG A 67 -16.35 4.63 1.47
C ARG A 67 -17.88 4.66 1.51
N ALA A 68 -18.54 3.51 1.40
CA ALA A 68 -20.00 3.42 1.44
C ALA A 68 -20.56 3.87 2.79
N ARG A 69 -19.83 3.69 3.90
CA ARG A 69 -20.28 4.04 5.26
C ARG A 69 -19.88 5.45 5.70
N LEU A 70 -18.70 5.92 5.31
CA LEU A 70 -18.13 7.19 5.75
C LEU A 70 -18.18 8.29 4.67
N GLY A 71 -18.60 7.94 3.44
CA GLY A 71 -18.78 8.91 2.35
C GLY A 71 -17.57 9.04 1.42
N SER A 72 -17.71 9.86 0.37
CA SER A 72 -16.71 10.00 -0.71
C SER A 72 -15.41 10.68 -0.29
N GLY A 73 -15.41 11.48 0.78
CA GLY A 73 -14.23 12.19 1.30
C GLY A 73 -13.17 11.29 1.94
N VAL A 74 -13.42 9.99 2.02
CA VAL A 74 -12.55 9.01 2.69
C VAL A 74 -11.42 8.48 1.80
N LEU A 75 -11.55 8.57 0.47
CA LEU A 75 -10.53 8.05 -0.42
C LEU A 75 -9.18 8.76 -0.23
N PRO A 76 -8.08 8.02 -0.24
CA PRO A 76 -6.77 8.57 0.10
C PRO A 76 -6.30 9.67 -0.85
N LEU A 77 -6.76 9.70 -2.09
CA LEU A 77 -6.38 10.73 -3.06
C LEU A 77 -7.62 11.34 -3.71
N GLU A 78 -7.59 12.64 -3.94
CA GLU A 78 -8.58 13.30 -4.77
C GLU A 78 -8.46 12.79 -6.21
N ALA A 79 -9.59 12.64 -6.90
CA ALA A 79 -9.62 12.15 -8.28
C ALA A 79 -8.68 12.94 -9.21
N ALA A 80 -8.60 14.26 -9.01
CA ALA A 80 -7.70 15.14 -9.75
C ALA A 80 -6.21 14.81 -9.52
N ARG A 81 -5.80 14.51 -8.28
CA ARG A 81 -4.42 14.10 -7.96
C ARG A 81 -4.08 12.74 -8.54
N ILE A 82 -5.01 11.79 -8.49
CA ILE A 82 -4.83 10.48 -9.13
C ILE A 82 -4.66 10.66 -10.64
N ALA A 83 -5.54 11.43 -11.27
CA ALA A 83 -5.48 11.70 -12.70
C ALA A 83 -4.16 12.39 -13.09
N ALA A 84 -3.70 13.38 -12.32
CA ALA A 84 -2.43 14.06 -12.54
C ALA A 84 -1.23 13.12 -12.38
N ALA A 85 -1.24 12.25 -11.36
CA ALA A 85 -0.19 11.25 -11.16
C ALA A 85 -0.14 10.24 -12.31
N LEU A 86 -1.29 9.75 -12.78
CA LEU A 86 -1.39 8.85 -13.92
C LEU A 86 -0.91 9.52 -15.22
N ALA A 87 -1.36 10.74 -15.50
CA ALA A 87 -0.91 11.50 -16.66
C ALA A 87 0.60 11.77 -16.60
N GLY A 88 1.12 12.17 -15.44
CA GLY A 88 2.55 12.37 -15.23
C GLY A 88 3.35 11.08 -15.43
N SER A 89 2.84 9.94 -14.98
CA SER A 89 3.47 8.63 -15.21
C SER A 89 3.48 8.26 -16.69
N LEU A 90 2.40 8.52 -17.42
CA LEU A 90 2.35 8.30 -18.87
C LEU A 90 3.35 9.17 -19.63
N VAL A 91 3.43 10.45 -19.30
CA VAL A 91 4.40 11.38 -19.90
C VAL A 91 5.83 10.95 -19.57
N ALA A 92 6.14 10.66 -18.30
CA ALA A 92 7.47 10.27 -17.87
C ALA A 92 7.92 8.95 -18.54
N THR A 93 7.05 7.95 -18.60
CA THR A 93 7.35 6.67 -19.26
C THR A 93 7.52 6.83 -20.78
N SER A 94 6.74 7.68 -21.42
CA SER A 94 6.87 7.99 -22.85
C SER A 94 8.19 8.71 -23.15
N ALA A 95 8.57 9.68 -22.32
CA ALA A 95 9.84 10.39 -22.43
C ALA A 95 11.04 9.44 -22.28
N VAL A 96 11.01 8.56 -21.27
CA VAL A 96 12.06 7.53 -21.09
C VAL A 96 12.18 6.65 -22.33
N ARG A 97 11.07 6.20 -22.91
CA ARG A 97 11.07 5.35 -24.11
C ARG A 97 11.61 6.09 -25.34
N ALA A 98 11.38 7.39 -25.45
CA ALA A 98 11.86 8.20 -26.56
C ALA A 98 13.38 8.43 -26.52
N VAL A 99 13.96 8.58 -25.32
CA VAL A 99 15.39 8.90 -25.14
C VAL A 99 16.25 7.71 -24.65
N ALA A 100 15.61 6.59 -24.37
CA ALA A 100 16.26 5.48 -23.70
C ALA A 100 17.33 4.77 -24.54
N PRO A 101 18.36 4.22 -23.90
CA PRO A 101 19.41 3.48 -24.57
C PRO A 101 18.85 2.24 -25.28
N LYS A 102 19.59 1.74 -26.30
CA LYS A 102 19.23 0.54 -27.07
C LYS A 102 19.09 -0.75 -26.24
N SER A 103 19.54 -0.74 -24.97
CA SER A 103 19.37 -1.85 -24.04
C SER A 103 17.92 -1.95 -23.57
N ALA A 104 17.26 -3.04 -23.94
CA ALA A 104 15.89 -3.33 -23.51
C ALA A 104 15.75 -3.34 -21.97
N PHE A 105 16.75 -3.87 -21.24
CA PHE A 105 16.73 -3.92 -19.79
C PHE A 105 16.78 -2.51 -19.17
N LEU A 106 17.67 -1.65 -19.63
CA LEU A 106 17.77 -0.27 -19.12
C LEU A 106 16.52 0.55 -19.46
N GLN A 107 15.92 0.30 -20.62
CA GLN A 107 14.65 0.93 -20.99
C GLN A 107 13.53 0.54 -20.05
N GLU A 108 13.38 -0.76 -19.74
CA GLU A 108 12.35 -1.23 -18.81
C GLU A 108 12.60 -0.73 -17.37
N ALA A 109 13.85 -0.70 -16.92
CA ALA A 109 14.21 -0.17 -15.61
C ALA A 109 13.88 1.33 -15.49
N GLY A 110 14.27 2.13 -16.46
CA GLY A 110 13.96 3.56 -16.51
C GLY A 110 12.46 3.84 -16.60
N THR A 111 11.75 3.08 -17.40
CA THR A 111 10.28 3.19 -17.54
C THR A 111 9.58 2.83 -16.24
N ALA A 112 9.98 1.75 -15.57
CA ALA A 112 9.42 1.35 -14.28
C ALA A 112 9.64 2.44 -13.21
N LEU A 113 10.84 2.99 -13.10
CA LEU A 113 11.12 4.11 -12.19
C LEU A 113 10.27 5.34 -12.52
N ALA A 114 10.24 5.75 -13.80
CA ALA A 114 9.47 6.90 -14.24
C ALA A 114 7.96 6.76 -13.96
N ALA A 115 7.41 5.56 -14.00
CA ALA A 115 6.01 5.31 -13.67
C ALA A 115 5.67 5.60 -12.20
N PHE A 116 6.61 5.39 -11.27
CA PHE A 116 6.36 5.55 -9.84
C PHE A 116 6.59 6.97 -9.31
N VAL A 117 7.51 7.72 -9.92
CA VAL A 117 7.89 9.05 -9.40
C VAL A 117 6.69 9.99 -9.23
N PRO A 118 5.78 10.17 -10.20
CA PRO A 118 4.65 11.06 -10.02
C PRO A 118 3.68 10.60 -8.91
N ALA A 119 3.47 9.28 -8.77
CA ALA A 119 2.60 8.74 -7.73
C ALA A 119 3.19 8.96 -6.33
N ILE A 120 4.51 8.79 -6.17
CA ILE A 120 5.21 9.05 -4.91
C ILE A 120 5.16 10.54 -4.57
N LEU A 121 5.41 11.41 -5.55
CA LEU A 121 5.37 12.86 -5.34
C LEU A 121 3.96 13.37 -4.99
N ALA A 122 2.92 12.73 -5.49
CA ALA A 122 1.54 13.08 -5.15
C ALA A 122 1.18 12.81 -3.67
N LEU A 123 1.94 11.93 -3.01
CA LEU A 123 1.78 11.62 -1.57
C LEU A 123 2.60 12.57 -0.68
N LYS A 124 3.61 13.23 -1.23
CA LYS A 124 4.47 14.13 -0.47
C LYS A 124 3.65 15.29 0.10
N ASP A 125 3.94 15.63 1.36
CA ASP A 125 3.31 16.75 2.09
C ASP A 125 1.77 16.70 2.10
N SER A 126 1.19 15.52 1.93
CA SER A 126 -0.26 15.31 1.99
C SER A 126 -0.72 15.00 3.42
N PRO A 127 -1.98 15.35 3.80
CA PRO A 127 -2.55 14.95 5.08
C PRO A 127 -2.51 13.42 5.30
N ILE A 128 -2.49 12.66 4.21
CA ILE A 128 -2.41 11.20 4.22
C ILE A 128 -1.09 10.72 4.83
N ALA A 129 0.03 11.44 4.60
CA ALA A 129 1.33 11.04 5.12
C ALA A 129 1.38 11.05 6.66
N ALA A 130 0.66 11.98 7.31
CA ALA A 130 0.55 12.01 8.76
C ALA A 130 -0.34 10.91 9.32
N TYR A 131 -1.49 10.64 8.68
CA TYR A 131 -2.33 9.49 9.06
C TYR A 131 -1.64 8.15 8.77
N HIS A 132 -0.77 8.08 7.77
CA HIS A 132 0.07 6.92 7.51
C HIS A 132 1.10 6.71 8.64
N GLY A 133 1.69 7.79 9.13
CA GLY A 133 2.53 7.75 10.35
C GLY A 133 1.75 7.27 11.58
N ALA A 134 0.53 7.78 11.78
CA ALA A 134 -0.35 7.36 12.88
C ALA A 134 -0.72 5.87 12.79
N GLU A 135 -1.05 5.38 11.59
CA GLU A 135 -1.33 3.96 11.34
C GLU A 135 -0.15 3.09 11.76
N HIS A 136 1.07 3.42 11.30
CA HIS A 136 2.28 2.65 11.62
C HIS A 136 2.58 2.65 13.12
N ARG A 137 2.45 3.81 13.78
CA ARG A 137 2.68 3.92 15.23
C ARG A 137 1.71 3.07 16.03
N LEU A 138 0.43 3.03 15.65
CA LEU A 138 -0.58 2.23 16.33
C LEU A 138 -0.39 0.73 16.08
N ILE A 139 -0.16 0.32 14.83
CA ILE A 139 0.06 -1.10 14.51
C ILE A 139 1.35 -1.59 15.17
N GLY A 140 2.45 -0.85 15.02
CA GLY A 140 3.73 -1.19 15.61
C GLY A 140 3.71 -1.16 17.14
N GLY A 141 3.03 -0.18 17.74
CA GLY A 141 2.84 -0.08 19.18
C GLY A 141 2.09 -1.29 19.75
N ARG A 142 0.99 -1.69 19.10
CA ARG A 142 0.27 -2.91 19.46
C ARG A 142 1.11 -4.18 19.32
N GLU A 143 1.97 -4.26 18.31
CA GLU A 143 2.85 -5.42 18.13
C GLU A 143 3.94 -5.50 19.19
N ALA A 144 4.43 -4.35 19.62
CA ALA A 144 5.44 -4.25 20.67
C ALA A 144 4.85 -4.42 22.08
N ASN A 145 3.67 -3.86 22.32
CA ASN A 145 2.96 -3.92 23.60
C ASN A 145 1.46 -4.22 23.38
N PRO A 146 1.08 -5.50 23.33
CA PRO A 146 -0.32 -5.91 23.16
C PRO A 146 -1.23 -5.51 24.32
N GLU A 147 -0.70 -5.24 25.51
CA GLU A 147 -1.46 -4.86 26.70
C GLU A 147 -1.88 -3.39 26.69
N ASP A 148 -1.09 -2.53 26.00
CA ASP A 148 -1.42 -1.12 25.80
C ASP A 148 -1.40 -0.74 24.30
N PRO A 149 -2.33 -1.27 23.50
CA PRO A 149 -2.33 -1.14 22.04
C PRO A 149 -2.65 0.28 21.55
N LEU A 150 -3.17 1.16 22.42
CA LEU A 150 -3.56 2.52 22.06
C LEU A 150 -2.42 3.53 22.23
N ARG A 151 -1.38 3.17 22.94
CA ARG A 151 -0.26 4.08 23.23
C ARG A 151 0.46 4.58 21.99
N GLY A 152 0.57 3.74 20.97
CA GLY A 152 1.11 4.14 19.65
C GLY A 152 2.59 4.56 19.70
N GLU A 153 3.36 3.99 20.61
CA GLU A 153 4.79 4.24 20.77
C GLU A 153 5.63 3.32 19.89
N ALA A 154 5.55 3.53 18.59
CA ALA A 154 6.39 2.85 17.62
C ALA A 154 6.91 3.83 16.58
N PRO A 155 7.98 3.49 15.84
CA PRO A 155 8.43 4.29 14.71
C PRO A 155 7.32 4.50 13.67
N LYS A 156 7.40 5.62 12.96
CA LYS A 156 6.49 5.90 11.83
C LYS A 156 6.76 5.03 10.59
N GLU A 157 7.87 4.29 10.57
CA GLU A 157 8.18 3.31 9.54
C GLU A 157 7.71 1.93 9.99
N HIS A 158 7.17 1.15 9.07
CA HIS A 158 6.69 -0.21 9.35
C HIS A 158 7.08 -1.19 8.23
N ASP A 159 7.59 -2.36 8.61
CA ASP A 159 8.12 -3.34 7.65
C ASP A 159 7.05 -3.91 6.71
N ARG A 160 5.80 -4.03 7.16
CA ARG A 160 4.69 -4.56 6.35
C ARG A 160 3.93 -3.51 5.57
N CYS A 161 4.42 -2.27 5.53
CA CYS A 161 3.81 -1.22 4.75
C CYS A 161 3.82 -1.52 3.25
N GLY A 162 2.74 -1.14 2.57
CA GLY A 162 2.62 -1.23 1.11
C GLY A 162 3.73 -0.51 0.33
N SER A 163 4.34 0.52 0.91
CA SER A 163 5.50 1.21 0.29
C SER A 163 6.70 0.27 0.09
N ASN A 164 6.85 -0.74 0.93
CA ASN A 164 7.91 -1.76 0.79
C ASN A 164 7.70 -2.67 -0.42
N LEU A 165 6.53 -2.60 -1.07
CA LEU A 165 6.28 -3.25 -2.35
C LEU A 165 7.08 -2.61 -3.50
N LEU A 166 7.54 -1.36 -3.34
CA LEU A 166 8.21 -0.60 -4.39
C LEU A 166 9.41 -1.35 -4.98
N GLY A 167 10.36 -1.79 -4.15
CA GLY A 167 11.54 -2.53 -4.64
C GLY A 167 11.19 -3.85 -5.31
N PRO A 168 10.42 -4.76 -4.67
CA PRO A 168 9.94 -5.98 -5.28
C PRO A 168 9.18 -5.75 -6.59
N TYR A 169 8.31 -4.74 -6.64
CA TYR A 169 7.52 -4.46 -7.85
C TYR A 169 8.37 -3.90 -8.98
N LEU A 170 9.29 -2.98 -8.71
CA LEU A 170 10.23 -2.48 -9.71
C LEU A 170 11.03 -3.64 -10.31
N THR A 171 11.58 -4.50 -9.46
CA THR A 171 12.37 -5.66 -9.91
C THR A 171 11.52 -6.61 -10.75
N ALA A 172 10.33 -6.97 -10.27
CA ALA A 172 9.43 -7.86 -11.00
C ALA A 172 9.00 -7.25 -12.34
N THR A 173 8.66 -5.95 -12.38
CA THR A 173 8.23 -5.26 -13.61
C THR A 173 9.32 -5.25 -14.67
N VAL A 174 10.55 -4.98 -14.30
CA VAL A 174 11.68 -5.01 -15.24
C VAL A 174 11.85 -6.42 -15.85
N VAL A 175 11.84 -7.44 -15.00
CA VAL A 175 12.04 -8.84 -15.44
C VAL A 175 10.88 -9.31 -16.31
N THR A 176 9.64 -9.09 -15.88
CA THR A 176 8.46 -9.60 -16.60
C THR A 176 8.23 -8.87 -17.92
N ASN A 177 8.42 -7.55 -17.98
CA ASN A 177 8.30 -6.81 -19.23
C ASN A 177 9.43 -7.17 -20.20
N TRP A 178 10.66 -7.33 -19.72
CA TRP A 178 11.76 -7.80 -20.55
C TRP A 178 11.47 -9.20 -21.14
N ALA A 179 11.00 -10.13 -20.31
CA ALA A 179 10.65 -11.47 -20.75
C ALA A 179 9.46 -11.48 -21.73
N ALA A 180 8.39 -10.73 -21.44
CA ALA A 180 7.24 -10.59 -22.32
C ALA A 180 7.62 -10.01 -23.70
N ARG A 181 8.43 -8.95 -23.69
CA ARG A 181 8.94 -8.34 -24.94
C ARG A 181 9.74 -9.32 -25.78
N ARG A 182 10.58 -10.14 -25.13
CA ARG A 182 11.39 -11.14 -25.81
C ARG A 182 10.55 -12.28 -26.39
N ALA A 183 9.54 -12.71 -25.63
CA ALA A 183 8.64 -13.81 -26.06
C ALA A 183 7.67 -13.40 -27.17
N LEU A 184 7.20 -12.15 -27.19
CA LEU A 184 6.20 -11.63 -28.13
C LEU A 184 6.80 -10.88 -29.32
N GLY A 185 8.11 -10.81 -29.42
CA GLY A 185 8.81 -10.08 -30.50
C GLY A 185 8.67 -8.57 -30.45
N GLY A 186 8.16 -8.00 -29.35
CA GLY A 186 7.99 -6.56 -29.17
C GLY A 186 7.05 -6.16 -28.03
N HIS A 187 6.73 -4.88 -27.95
CA HIS A 187 5.74 -4.36 -27.01
C HIS A 187 4.32 -4.48 -27.59
N THR A 188 3.48 -5.20 -26.85
CA THR A 188 2.03 -5.22 -27.09
C THR A 188 1.29 -4.75 -25.84
N ALA A 189 0.14 -4.09 -26.02
CA ALA A 189 -0.67 -3.63 -24.88
C ALA A 189 -1.12 -4.81 -24.01
N ALA A 190 -1.54 -5.90 -24.61
CA ALA A 190 -1.94 -7.11 -23.90
C ALA A 190 -0.77 -7.75 -23.14
N GLY A 191 0.40 -7.87 -23.76
CA GLY A 191 1.61 -8.38 -23.12
C GLY A 191 2.04 -7.53 -21.92
N SER A 192 1.97 -6.20 -22.03
CA SER A 192 2.28 -5.28 -20.93
C SER A 192 1.27 -5.36 -19.79
N ALA A 193 -0.01 -5.54 -20.10
CA ALA A 193 -1.05 -5.73 -19.08
C ALA A 193 -0.84 -7.04 -18.30
N VAL A 194 -0.60 -8.16 -18.99
CA VAL A 194 -0.30 -9.44 -18.35
C VAL A 194 0.97 -9.36 -17.52
N ALA A 195 2.05 -8.76 -18.07
CA ALA A 195 3.29 -8.56 -17.34
C ALA A 195 3.09 -7.71 -16.06
N GLY A 196 2.24 -6.68 -16.12
CA GLY A 196 1.89 -5.86 -14.95
C GLY A 196 1.19 -6.66 -13.85
N ILE A 197 0.23 -7.50 -14.20
CA ILE A 197 -0.49 -8.39 -13.25
C ILE A 197 0.48 -9.40 -12.63
N VAL A 198 1.31 -10.04 -13.43
CA VAL A 198 2.32 -11.00 -12.97
C VAL A 198 3.35 -10.30 -12.07
N SER A 199 3.79 -9.08 -12.44
CA SER A 199 4.69 -8.28 -11.62
C SER A 199 4.11 -7.98 -10.24
N LEU A 200 2.85 -7.55 -10.19
CA LEU A 200 2.18 -7.25 -8.92
C LEU A 200 2.10 -8.49 -8.03
N GLY A 201 1.66 -9.60 -8.57
CA GLY A 201 1.56 -10.85 -7.83
C GLY A 201 2.91 -11.36 -7.33
N THR A 202 3.94 -11.31 -8.19
CA THR A 202 5.31 -11.68 -7.83
C THR A 202 5.88 -10.75 -6.75
N ALA A 203 5.63 -9.45 -6.85
CA ALA A 203 6.07 -8.48 -5.88
C ALA A 203 5.42 -8.68 -4.50
N LEU A 204 4.13 -9.02 -4.46
CA LEU A 204 3.42 -9.34 -3.23
C LEU A 204 4.00 -10.58 -2.54
N GLU A 205 4.36 -11.62 -3.30
CA GLU A 205 5.01 -12.81 -2.75
C GLU A 205 6.45 -12.51 -2.30
N ALA A 206 7.20 -11.71 -3.07
CA ALA A 206 8.55 -11.29 -2.69
C ALA A 206 8.53 -10.44 -1.40
N LEU A 207 7.55 -9.55 -1.23
CA LEU A 207 7.35 -8.79 0.00
C LEU A 207 7.02 -9.71 1.19
N ARG A 208 6.17 -10.71 1.00
CA ARG A 208 5.86 -11.73 2.04
C ARG A 208 7.11 -12.50 2.44
N TRP A 209 7.89 -12.95 1.46
CA TRP A 209 9.15 -13.61 1.69
C TRP A 209 10.14 -12.72 2.45
N ALA A 210 10.31 -11.47 2.01
CA ALA A 210 11.20 -10.50 2.65
C ALA A 210 10.83 -10.24 4.11
N ASN A 211 9.53 -10.13 4.42
CA ASN A 211 9.04 -9.97 5.79
C ASN A 211 9.29 -11.20 6.69
N LYS A 212 9.38 -12.39 6.11
CA LYS A 212 9.75 -13.61 6.85
C LYS A 212 11.26 -13.72 7.04
N HIS A 213 12.06 -13.12 6.17
CA HIS A 213 13.52 -13.24 6.15
C HIS A 213 14.19 -11.87 6.37
N LYS A 214 13.73 -11.10 7.35
CA LYS A 214 14.20 -9.72 7.64
C LYS A 214 15.72 -9.58 7.80
N GLY A 215 16.40 -10.60 8.30
CA GLY A 215 17.86 -10.63 8.48
C GLY A 215 18.64 -10.82 7.16
N SER A 216 17.99 -11.28 6.10
CA SER A 216 18.66 -11.56 4.81
C SER A 216 19.14 -10.27 4.13
N PRO A 217 20.36 -10.23 3.57
CA PRO A 217 20.83 -9.11 2.74
C PRO A 217 19.89 -8.83 1.56
N VAL A 218 19.37 -9.87 0.92
CA VAL A 218 18.42 -9.76 -0.19
C VAL A 218 17.12 -9.07 0.25
N SER A 219 16.58 -9.47 1.41
CA SER A 219 15.39 -8.81 1.98
C SER A 219 15.66 -7.34 2.25
N ARG A 220 16.80 -7.00 2.86
CA ARG A 220 17.18 -5.62 3.15
C ARG A 220 17.27 -4.78 1.88
N MET A 221 17.89 -5.32 0.82
CA MET A 221 18.03 -4.65 -0.47
C MET A 221 16.68 -4.43 -1.17
N LEU A 222 15.81 -5.45 -1.20
CA LEU A 222 14.48 -5.37 -1.80
C LEU A 222 13.59 -4.34 -1.09
N MET A 223 13.69 -4.23 0.23
CA MET A 223 12.87 -3.33 1.03
C MET A 223 13.47 -1.91 1.14
N ALA A 224 14.73 -1.71 0.79
CA ALA A 224 15.41 -0.42 0.94
C ALA A 224 14.72 0.74 0.22
N PRO A 225 14.25 0.62 -1.05
CA PRO A 225 13.54 1.70 -1.72
C PRO A 225 12.24 2.09 -1.01
N GLY A 226 11.48 1.11 -0.55
CA GLY A 226 10.24 1.34 0.19
C GLY A 226 10.46 2.03 1.53
N ARG A 227 11.46 1.59 2.30
CA ARG A 227 11.83 2.24 3.57
C ARG A 227 12.32 3.67 3.36
N PHE A 228 13.08 3.92 2.31
CA PHE A 228 13.51 5.28 1.96
C PHE A 228 12.31 6.19 1.69
N VAL A 229 11.36 5.71 0.88
CA VAL A 229 10.15 6.46 0.55
C VAL A 229 9.26 6.66 1.80
N GLN A 230 9.12 5.65 2.67
CA GLN A 230 8.44 5.83 3.95
C GLN A 230 9.07 6.95 4.76
N ARG A 231 10.37 6.86 5.03
CA ARG A 231 11.07 7.80 5.92
C ARG A 231 10.98 9.25 5.46
N HIS A 232 11.03 9.49 4.15
CA HIS A 232 11.23 10.84 3.60
C HIS A 232 10.00 11.44 2.90
N ILE A 233 9.01 10.61 2.53
CA ILE A 233 7.94 11.06 1.64
C ILE A 233 6.55 10.66 2.14
N THR A 234 6.34 9.36 2.43
CA THR A 234 4.99 8.84 2.62
C THR A 234 4.53 8.75 4.06
N THR A 235 5.42 8.99 5.03
CA THR A 235 5.06 9.10 6.45
C THR A 235 5.61 10.38 7.07
N VAL A 236 4.75 11.08 7.79
CA VAL A 236 5.08 12.26 8.58
C VAL A 236 4.70 11.98 10.03
N GLU A 237 5.36 12.62 10.98
CA GLU A 237 5.02 12.50 12.40
C GLU A 237 3.60 13.01 12.63
N PRO A 238 2.69 12.18 13.15
CA PRO A 238 1.31 12.58 13.36
C PRO A 238 1.17 13.54 14.54
N THR A 239 0.24 14.47 14.42
CA THR A 239 -0.18 15.30 15.56
C THR A 239 -0.98 14.48 16.58
N ALA A 240 -1.11 14.97 17.82
CA ALA A 240 -1.96 14.34 18.84
C ALA A 240 -3.39 14.13 18.35
N ALA A 241 -3.95 15.10 17.63
CA ALA A 241 -5.29 15.03 17.06
C ALA A 241 -5.45 13.94 15.98
N GLN A 242 -4.40 13.67 15.20
CA GLN A 242 -4.39 12.58 14.22
C GLN A 242 -4.20 11.21 14.88
N MET A 243 -3.39 11.14 15.94
CA MET A 243 -3.26 9.94 16.77
C MET A 243 -4.59 9.58 17.44
N GLU A 244 -5.32 10.56 17.98
CA GLU A 244 -6.64 10.34 18.58
C GLU A 244 -7.64 9.69 17.61
N VAL A 245 -7.70 10.17 16.35
CA VAL A 245 -8.53 9.52 15.32
C VAL A 245 -8.13 8.06 15.12
N GLY A 246 -6.84 7.78 15.07
CA GLY A 246 -6.34 6.42 14.93
C GLY A 246 -6.64 5.53 16.13
N GLN A 247 -6.54 6.09 17.34
CA GLN A 247 -6.89 5.38 18.59
C GLN A 247 -8.36 4.99 18.62
N GLN A 248 -9.26 5.83 18.10
CA GLN A 248 -10.69 5.50 18.01
C GLN A 248 -10.93 4.33 17.03
N ALA A 249 -10.24 4.30 15.87
CA ALA A 249 -10.30 3.16 14.97
C ALA A 249 -9.75 1.87 15.61
N MET A 250 -8.63 1.98 16.32
CA MET A 250 -8.01 0.86 17.03
C MET A 250 -8.92 0.33 18.14
N GLY A 251 -9.48 1.22 18.97
CA GLY A 251 -10.39 0.86 20.05
C GLY A 251 -11.62 0.12 19.54
N GLU A 252 -12.24 0.61 18.46
CA GLU A 252 -13.39 -0.05 17.83
C GLU A 252 -13.01 -1.42 17.26
N LEU A 253 -11.85 -1.55 16.61
CA LEU A 253 -11.40 -2.82 16.08
C LEU A 253 -11.17 -3.86 17.20
N LEU A 254 -10.57 -3.44 18.31
CA LEU A 254 -10.32 -4.30 19.47
C LEU A 254 -11.64 -4.72 20.15
N ARG A 255 -12.60 -3.81 20.25
CA ARG A 255 -13.94 -4.10 20.77
C ARG A 255 -14.63 -5.20 19.96
N LEU A 256 -14.56 -5.13 18.62
CA LEU A 256 -15.11 -6.16 17.73
C LEU A 256 -14.41 -7.51 17.90
N GLU A 257 -13.08 -7.52 18.00
CA GLU A 257 -12.33 -8.74 18.21
C GLU A 257 -12.69 -9.41 19.55
N ALA A 258 -12.82 -8.62 20.63
CA ALA A 258 -13.20 -9.12 21.93
C ALA A 258 -14.65 -9.67 21.96
N SER A 259 -15.58 -9.04 21.20
CA SER A 259 -16.96 -9.50 21.14
C SER A 259 -17.17 -10.80 20.34
N ALA A 260 -16.15 -11.26 19.60
CA ALA A 260 -16.20 -12.44 18.74
C ALA A 260 -15.28 -13.59 19.22
N SER A 261 -14.60 -13.37 20.36
CA SER A 261 -13.83 -14.39 21.08
C SER A 261 -14.74 -15.15 22.01
#